data_a0abb8d714b2b8ff1ae85f7573cc6c91
#
_entry.id   a0abb8d714b2b8ff1ae85f7573cc6c91
#
_cell.length_a   1.000
_cell.length_b   1.000
_cell.length_c   1.000
_cell.angle_alpha   90.00
_cell.angle_beta   90.00
_cell.angle_gamma   90.00
#
_symmetry.space_group_name_H-M   'P 1'
#
loop_
_entity.id
_entity.type
_entity.pdbx_description
1 polymer ?
#
loop_
_entity_poly.entity_id
_entity_poly.type
_entity_poly.pdbx_seq_one_letter_code
_entity_poly.pdbx_strand_id
1 'polypeptide(L)' 'MTADDDNGRMRLDVFLWRARFFKTRTSATEAVEGKGARIERDGQVRRIDKPATPVEAGDILSFRAPSGA' A
#
# COMPACT_ATOMS: atom_id res chain seq x y z
N MET A 1 1.78 16.80 -12.03
CA MET A 1 1.21 15.46 -12.06
C MET A 1 2.27 14.41 -11.79
N THR A 2 1.99 13.48 -10.99
CA THR A 2 2.97 12.50 -10.62
C THR A 2 2.65 11.15 -11.26
N ALA A 3 3.68 10.37 -11.46
CA ALA A 3 3.50 9.03 -11.99
C ALA A 3 2.71 8.15 -11.04
N ASP A 4 2.67 8.51 -9.76
CA ASP A 4 1.98 7.72 -8.76
C ASP A 4 0.49 7.64 -8.99
N ASP A 5 -0.04 8.59 -9.74
CA ASP A 5 -1.47 8.77 -9.86
C ASP A 5 -1.98 8.41 -11.23
N ASP A 6 -1.16 7.78 -12.00
CA ASP A 6 -1.46 7.51 -13.39
C ASP A 6 -2.57 6.48 -13.52
N ASN A 7 -3.58 6.79 -14.34
CA ASN A 7 -4.67 5.87 -14.65
C ASN A 7 -5.43 5.36 -13.44
N GLY A 8 -5.52 6.19 -12.41
CA GLY A 8 -6.23 5.79 -11.20
C GLY A 8 -5.49 4.78 -10.36
N ARG A 9 -4.25 4.51 -10.70
CA ARG A 9 -3.42 3.61 -9.93
C ARG A 9 -2.43 4.41 -9.10
N MET A 10 -2.07 3.84 -7.97
CA MET A 10 -1.15 4.48 -7.07
C MET A 10 -0.27 3.41 -6.46
N ARG A 11 1.00 3.72 -6.26
CA ARG A 11 1.89 2.79 -5.58
C ARG A 11 1.35 2.51 -4.19
N LEU A 12 1.56 1.29 -3.74
CA LEU A 12 1.06 0.88 -2.42
C LEU A 12 1.64 1.74 -1.30
N ASP A 13 2.94 2.01 -1.34
CA ASP A 13 3.55 2.82 -0.30
C ASP A 13 3.01 4.26 -0.31
N VAL A 14 2.80 4.80 -1.47
CA VAL A 14 2.24 6.15 -1.59
C VAL A 14 0.81 6.17 -1.08
N PHE A 15 0.03 5.16 -1.42
CA PHE A 15 -1.33 5.07 -0.96
C PHE A 15 -1.40 5.04 0.57
N LEU A 16 -0.59 4.20 1.19
CA LEU A 16 -0.58 4.05 2.63
C LEU A 16 -0.17 5.36 3.31
N TRP A 17 0.77 6.07 2.72
CA TRP A 17 1.21 7.34 3.24
C TRP A 17 0.14 8.42 3.07
N ARG A 18 -0.43 8.53 1.89
CA ARG A 18 -1.44 9.56 1.63
C ARG A 18 -2.71 9.34 2.42
N ALA A 19 -3.04 8.10 2.68
CA ALA A 19 -4.21 7.78 3.49
C ALA A 19 -3.93 7.92 4.98
N ARG A 20 -2.71 8.32 5.33
CA ARG A 20 -2.30 8.62 6.70
C ARG A 20 -2.24 7.40 7.60
N PHE A 21 -2.06 6.24 7.03
CA PHE A 21 -1.80 5.05 7.82
C PHE A 21 -0.38 5.07 8.38
N PHE A 22 0.51 5.81 7.72
CA PHE A 22 1.89 5.96 8.16
C PHE A 22 2.26 7.43 8.11
N LYS A 23 3.15 7.84 8.99
CA LYS A 23 3.55 9.23 9.08
C LYS A 23 4.38 9.69 7.89
N THR A 24 5.17 8.79 7.34
CA THR A 24 6.05 9.13 6.24
C THR A 24 5.94 8.06 5.17
N ARG A 25 6.30 8.42 3.96
CA ARG A 25 6.35 7.47 2.88
C ARG A 25 7.40 6.38 3.15
N THR A 26 8.51 6.78 3.76
CA THR A 26 9.56 5.83 4.10
C THR A 26 9.05 4.76 5.06
N SER A 27 8.29 5.16 6.06
CA SER A 27 7.71 4.20 6.98
C SER A 27 6.78 3.23 6.27
N ALA A 28 5.99 3.73 5.34
CA ALA A 28 5.10 2.87 4.57
C ALA A 28 5.89 1.89 3.72
N THR A 29 6.95 2.37 3.07
CA THR A 29 7.81 1.53 2.27
C THR A 29 8.41 0.41 3.11
N GLU A 30 8.94 0.76 4.26
CA GLU A 30 9.58 -0.21 5.12
C GLU A 30 8.59 -1.24 5.66
N ALA A 31 7.37 -0.81 5.95
CA ALA A 31 6.37 -1.74 6.43
C ALA A 31 6.01 -2.77 5.37
N VAL A 32 5.88 -2.33 4.13
CA VAL A 32 5.55 -3.25 3.05
C VAL A 32 6.71 -4.22 2.81
N GLU A 33 7.93 -3.71 2.80
CA GLU A 33 9.08 -4.56 2.53
C GLU A 33 9.34 -5.54 3.67
N GLY A 34 9.10 -5.10 4.89
CA GLY A 34 9.40 -5.94 6.04
C GLY A 34 8.31 -6.93 6.37
N LYS A 35 7.09 -6.44 6.49
CA LYS A 35 5.98 -7.29 6.93
C LYS A 35 5.04 -7.67 5.81
N GLY A 36 5.08 -6.93 4.74
CA GLY A 36 4.21 -7.17 3.62
C GLY A 36 2.82 -6.63 3.85
N ALA A 37 2.02 -6.71 2.82
CA ALA A 37 0.62 -6.32 2.86
C ALA A 37 -0.14 -7.34 2.05
N ARG A 38 -1.45 -7.32 2.16
CA ARG A 38 -2.30 -8.20 1.38
C ARG A 38 -3.29 -7.34 0.62
N ILE A 39 -3.51 -7.71 -0.62
CA ILE A 39 -4.50 -7.06 -1.46
C ILE A 39 -5.51 -8.10 -1.87
N GLU A 40 -6.78 -7.78 -1.64
CA GLU A 40 -7.86 -8.61 -2.12
C GLU A 40 -8.50 -7.92 -3.31
N ARG A 41 -8.52 -8.61 -4.43
CA ARG A 41 -9.10 -8.11 -5.67
C ARG A 41 -9.86 -9.25 -6.32
N ASP A 42 -11.12 -8.99 -6.63
CA ASP A 42 -11.98 -9.99 -7.28
C ASP A 42 -12.04 -11.30 -6.50
N GLY A 43 -12.06 -11.18 -5.19
CA GLY A 43 -12.16 -12.36 -4.33
C GLY A 43 -10.87 -13.12 -4.14
N GLN A 44 -9.76 -12.61 -4.70
CA GLN A 44 -8.47 -13.26 -4.55
C GLN A 44 -7.56 -12.42 -3.69
N VAL A 45 -6.88 -13.07 -2.76
CA VAL A 45 -5.97 -12.40 -1.85
C VAL A 45 -4.55 -12.69 -2.27
N ARG A 46 -3.75 -11.64 -2.40
CA ARG A 46 -2.34 -11.75 -2.76
C ARG A 46 -1.49 -11.06 -1.73
N ARG A 47 -0.38 -11.68 -1.39
CA ARG A 47 0.59 -11.05 -0.52
C ARG A 47 1.53 -10.18 -1.34
N ILE A 48 1.73 -8.96 -0.87
CA ILE A 48 2.54 -7.97 -1.56
C ILE A 48 3.67 -7.55 -0.65
N ASP A 49 4.89 -7.65 -1.14
CA ASP A 49 6.06 -7.18 -0.40
C ASP A 49 6.85 -6.13 -1.17
N LYS A 50 6.31 -5.66 -2.29
CA LYS A 50 6.96 -4.64 -3.08
C LYS A 50 6.20 -3.34 -2.96
N PRO A 51 6.80 -2.31 -2.39
CA PRO A 51 6.10 -1.04 -2.17
C PRO A 51 5.61 -0.38 -3.45
N ALA A 52 6.26 -0.65 -4.56
CA ALA A 52 5.89 -0.04 -5.83
C ALA A 52 4.70 -0.73 -6.49
N THR A 53 4.16 -1.77 -5.89
CA THR A 53 3.01 -2.48 -6.46
C THR A 53 1.84 -1.53 -6.62
N PRO A 54 1.23 -1.45 -7.81
CA PRO A 54 0.10 -0.55 -8.00
C PRO A 54 -1.15 -1.08 -7.30
N VAL A 55 -1.93 -0.16 -6.74
CA VAL A 55 -3.23 -0.47 -6.16
C VAL A 55 -4.28 0.33 -6.90
N GLU A 56 -5.50 -0.18 -6.91
CA GLU A 56 -6.60 0.43 -7.65
C GLU A 56 -7.81 0.59 -6.75
N ALA A 57 -8.72 1.44 -7.19
CA ALA A 57 -9.99 1.58 -6.49
C ALA A 57 -10.69 0.23 -6.43
N GLY A 58 -11.25 -0.08 -5.29
CA GLY A 58 -11.91 -1.36 -5.09
C GLY A 58 -11.04 -2.43 -4.47
N ASP A 59 -9.73 -2.23 -4.45
CA ASP A 59 -8.84 -3.17 -3.77
C ASP A 59 -9.05 -3.06 -2.26
N ILE A 60 -9.04 -4.20 -1.61
CA ILE A 60 -9.09 -4.24 -0.15
C ILE A 60 -7.68 -4.52 0.34
N LEU A 61 -7.19 -3.63 1.19
CA LEU A 61 -5.83 -3.74 1.67
C LEU A 61 -5.83 -4.18 3.13
N SER A 62 -4.95 -5.11 3.44
CA SER A 62 -4.70 -5.52 4.81
C SER A 62 -3.22 -5.40 5.06
N PHE A 63 -2.87 -4.78 6.16
CA PHE A 63 -1.47 -4.60 6.51
C PHE A 63 -1.36 -4.44 8.02
N ARG A 64 -0.16 -4.63 8.52
CA ARG A 64 0.07 -4.45 9.94
C ARG A 64 0.37 -2.99 10.23
N ALA A 65 -0.40 -2.42 11.12
CA ALA A 65 -0.22 -1.03 11.49
C ALA A 65 1.12 -0.84 12.23
N PRO A 66 1.63 0.40 12.24
CA PRO A 66 2.83 0.68 13.00
C PRO A 66 2.69 0.31 14.46
N SER A 67 3.81 0.06 15.09
CA SER A 67 3.86 -0.30 16.49
C SER A 67 3.11 0.71 17.34
N GLY A 68 2.34 0.21 18.28
CA GLY A 68 1.58 1.07 19.16
C GLY A 68 0.21 1.40 18.63
N ALA A 69 -0.09 0.98 17.48
CA ALA A 69 -1.40 1.23 16.92
C ALA A 69 -2.38 0.20 17.41
#